data_e1595a7d4ddfeecd8496b4da77213495
#
_entry.id   e1595a7d4ddfeecd8496b4da77213495
#
_cell.length_a   1.000
_cell.length_b   1.000
_cell.length_c   1.000
_cell.angle_alpha   90.00
_cell.angle_beta   90.00
_cell.angle_gamma   90.00
#
_symmetry.space_group_name_H-M   'P 1'
#
loop_
_entity.id
_entity.type
_entity.pdbx_description
1 polymer ?
#
loop_
_entity_poly.entity_id
_entity_poly.type
_entity_poly.pdbx_seq_one_letter_code
_entity_poly.pdbx_strand_id
1 'polypeptide(L)'
;MKRFFTVLLLSFLTVSAVFGQFRKSRVKTTQPPVTDSNLNYANPTEYYVGGIEVTGLNILDKNAMISLTGLKIGDKIKIPGDQISGAIRKLWKHGLVGDVQILVEKVEGQNVFLTIKLAERPRLTEYYFVGISKSRQSSLKEDLKLIKGKIVNDAMIRNTEITVKKSFTKKGFLNTTIKVSQELDTLNRGGIKLRVDVDLKPKCALMKFFLWVTIV
;
A
#
# COMPACT_ATOMS: atom_id res chain seq x y z
N MET A 1 -44.98 -61.80 -1.60
CA MET A 1 -44.47 -60.70 -2.47
C MET A 1 -45.02 -59.29 -2.12
N LYS A 2 -46.23 -59.15 -1.57
CA LYS A 2 -46.80 -57.82 -1.23
C LYS A 2 -46.14 -57.11 0.01
N ARG A 3 -45.56 -57.87 0.92
CA ARG A 3 -44.92 -57.28 2.15
C ARG A 3 -43.51 -56.74 1.95
N PHE A 4 -42.82 -57.18 0.91
CA PHE A 4 -41.50 -56.63 0.56
C PHE A 4 -41.58 -55.27 -0.12
N PHE A 5 -42.67 -55.00 -0.81
CA PHE A 5 -42.86 -53.73 -1.52
C PHE A 5 -43.19 -52.55 -0.58
N THR A 6 -43.89 -52.85 0.53
CA THR A 6 -44.23 -51.84 1.54
C THR A 6 -43.02 -51.40 2.38
N VAL A 7 -42.07 -52.31 2.65
CA VAL A 7 -40.85 -51.96 3.39
C VAL A 7 -39.90 -51.14 2.48
N LEU A 8 -39.84 -51.45 1.20
CA LEU A 8 -39.02 -50.67 0.26
C LEU A 8 -39.54 -49.24 0.06
N LEU A 9 -40.88 -49.06 0.09
CA LEU A 9 -41.51 -47.75 -0.08
C LEU A 9 -41.34 -46.87 1.18
N LEU A 10 -41.33 -47.47 2.37
CA LEU A 10 -41.08 -46.72 3.63
C LEU A 10 -39.61 -46.28 3.79
N SER A 11 -38.66 -47.04 3.24
CA SER A 11 -37.23 -46.64 3.32
C SER A 11 -36.89 -45.47 2.40
N PHE A 12 -37.70 -45.23 1.35
CA PHE A 12 -37.46 -44.12 0.43
C PHE A 12 -38.01 -42.76 0.95
N LEU A 13 -38.92 -42.79 1.95
CA LEU A 13 -39.52 -41.58 2.51
C LEU A 13 -38.68 -40.91 3.62
N THR A 14 -37.69 -41.64 4.16
CA THR A 14 -36.86 -41.11 5.27
C THR A 14 -35.58 -40.42 4.84
N VAL A 15 -35.19 -40.50 3.56
CA VAL A 15 -33.96 -39.89 3.03
C VAL A 15 -34.14 -38.41 2.62
N SER A 16 -35.42 -37.95 2.50
CA SER A 16 -35.68 -36.59 2.02
C SER A 16 -35.60 -35.46 3.04
N ALA A 17 -35.33 -35.77 4.32
CA ALA A 17 -35.39 -34.78 5.40
C ALA A 17 -34.02 -34.22 5.87
N VAL A 18 -32.90 -34.62 5.24
CA VAL A 18 -31.54 -34.20 5.71
C VAL A 18 -30.92 -33.11 4.84
N PHE A 19 -31.53 -32.70 3.73
CA PHE A 19 -31.00 -31.69 2.82
C PHE A 19 -31.57 -30.28 3.07
N GLY A 20 -31.73 -29.84 4.27
CA GLY A 20 -32.43 -28.59 4.55
C GLY A 20 -31.81 -27.67 5.58
N GLN A 21 -30.50 -27.71 5.86
CA GLN A 21 -29.90 -26.69 6.73
C GLN A 21 -28.48 -26.29 6.30
N PHE A 22 -28.28 -25.90 5.07
CA PHE A 22 -27.23 -24.97 4.75
C PHE A 22 -27.66 -23.59 5.33
N ARG A 23 -27.33 -23.39 6.58
CA ARG A 23 -27.41 -22.08 7.24
C ARG A 23 -26.47 -21.16 6.46
N LYS A 24 -27.01 -20.37 5.49
CA LYS A 24 -26.32 -19.23 4.91
C LYS A 24 -25.78 -18.40 6.08
N SER A 25 -24.50 -18.56 6.38
CA SER A 25 -23.78 -17.63 7.21
C SER A 25 -24.02 -16.27 6.57
N ARG A 26 -24.84 -15.44 7.23
CA ARG A 26 -24.93 -14.04 6.88
C ARG A 26 -23.53 -13.47 7.07
N VAL A 27 -22.79 -13.38 5.98
CA VAL A 27 -21.71 -12.44 5.87
C VAL A 27 -22.32 -11.13 6.35
N LYS A 28 -21.91 -10.64 7.50
CA LYS A 28 -22.19 -9.26 7.90
C LYS A 28 -21.59 -8.42 6.77
N THR A 29 -22.43 -8.04 5.83
CA THR A 29 -22.13 -6.97 4.90
C THR A 29 -21.85 -5.79 5.79
N THR A 30 -20.57 -5.49 5.97
CA THR A 30 -20.14 -4.22 6.55
C THR A 30 -20.74 -3.19 5.62
N GLN A 31 -21.84 -2.58 6.03
CA GLN A 31 -22.39 -1.44 5.32
C GLN A 31 -21.22 -0.48 5.10
N PRO A 32 -21.03 0.05 3.87
CA PRO A 32 -20.07 1.11 3.69
C PRO A 32 -20.41 2.21 4.71
N PRO A 33 -19.41 2.87 5.30
CA PRO A 33 -19.67 3.96 6.24
C PRO A 33 -20.66 4.90 5.60
N VAL A 34 -21.73 5.21 6.33
CA VAL A 34 -22.73 6.19 5.90
C VAL A 34 -21.96 7.49 5.76
N THR A 35 -21.58 7.79 4.53
CA THR A 35 -21.06 9.11 4.20
C THR A 35 -22.26 10.01 4.34
N ASP A 36 -22.40 10.64 5.52
CA ASP A 36 -23.37 11.67 5.72
C ASP A 36 -23.09 12.77 4.69
N SER A 37 -23.85 12.74 3.59
CA SER A 37 -23.78 13.69 2.50
C SER A 37 -24.23 15.10 2.91
N ASN A 38 -24.45 15.33 4.21
CA ASN A 38 -24.89 16.57 4.81
C ASN A 38 -23.78 17.44 5.43
N LEU A 39 -22.52 17.12 5.18
CA LEU A 39 -21.44 18.03 5.57
C LEU A 39 -21.51 19.28 4.71
N ASN A 40 -22.11 20.32 5.25
CA ASN A 40 -22.23 21.59 4.55
C ASN A 40 -20.92 22.38 4.66
N TYR A 41 -20.13 22.34 3.59
CA TYR A 41 -18.85 23.05 3.52
C TYR A 41 -18.98 24.58 3.62
N ALA A 42 -20.16 25.12 3.33
CA ALA A 42 -20.42 26.55 3.45
C ALA A 42 -20.68 26.98 4.91
N ASN A 43 -21.17 26.07 5.74
CA ASN A 43 -21.48 26.34 7.16
C ASN A 43 -20.83 25.29 8.06
N PRO A 44 -19.53 25.45 8.43
CA PRO A 44 -18.84 24.54 9.34
C PRO A 44 -19.53 24.47 10.68
N THR A 45 -19.83 23.27 11.14
CA THR A 45 -20.46 23.02 12.44
C THR A 45 -19.41 22.63 13.47
N GLU A 46 -19.59 23.09 14.72
CA GLU A 46 -18.73 22.77 15.83
C GLU A 46 -19.17 21.47 16.53
N TYR A 47 -18.24 20.57 16.76
CA TYR A 47 -18.44 19.30 17.44
C TYR A 47 -17.37 19.07 18.50
N TYR A 48 -17.66 18.25 19.48
CA TYR A 48 -16.68 17.68 20.41
C TYR A 48 -16.23 16.31 19.90
N VAL A 49 -14.96 16.03 19.96
CA VAL A 49 -14.41 14.71 19.59
C VAL A 49 -14.81 13.69 20.66
N GLY A 50 -15.82 12.86 20.37
CA GLY A 50 -16.27 11.80 21.25
C GLY A 50 -15.40 10.54 21.23
N GLY A 51 -14.73 10.29 20.08
CA GLY A 51 -13.82 9.15 19.91
C GLY A 51 -13.01 9.25 18.63
N ILE A 52 -11.84 8.62 18.66
CA ILE A 52 -10.95 8.52 17.49
C ILE A 52 -10.55 7.05 17.33
N GLU A 53 -10.86 6.47 16.19
CA GLU A 53 -10.40 5.14 15.81
C GLU A 53 -9.37 5.25 14.68
N VAL A 54 -8.35 4.37 14.70
CA VAL A 54 -7.35 4.28 13.63
C VAL A 54 -7.38 2.90 13.02
N THR A 55 -7.50 2.87 11.69
CA THR A 55 -7.57 1.64 10.90
C THR A 55 -6.52 1.64 9.78
N GLY A 56 -6.20 0.44 9.25
CA GLY A 56 -5.27 0.29 8.12
C GLY A 56 -3.79 0.23 8.50
N LEU A 57 -3.47 0.13 9.80
CA LEU A 57 -2.10 -0.06 10.29
C LEU A 57 -1.80 -1.54 10.54
N ASN A 58 -0.56 -1.95 10.19
CA ASN A 58 -0.05 -3.28 10.41
C ASN A 58 1.14 -3.31 11.38
N ILE A 59 2.01 -2.31 11.31
CA ILE A 59 3.28 -2.22 12.04
C ILE A 59 3.30 -1.02 12.97
N LEU A 60 2.69 0.10 12.56
CA LEU A 60 2.70 1.35 13.33
C LEU A 60 1.70 1.28 14.49
N ASP A 61 2.07 1.90 15.61
CA ASP A 61 1.21 2.01 16.79
C ASP A 61 0.08 3.02 16.56
N LYS A 62 -1.17 2.60 16.84
CA LYS A 62 -2.37 3.41 16.67
C LYS A 62 -2.36 4.67 17.52
N ASN A 63 -1.96 4.55 18.79
CA ASN A 63 -1.97 5.67 19.73
C ASN A 63 -0.91 6.72 19.37
N ALA A 64 0.25 6.26 18.89
CA ALA A 64 1.28 7.15 18.36
C ALA A 64 0.75 7.94 17.15
N MET A 65 0.01 7.30 16.25
CA MET A 65 -0.59 7.97 15.09
C MET A 65 -1.66 8.99 15.51
N ILE A 66 -2.51 8.66 16.47
CA ILE A 66 -3.49 9.63 17.04
C ILE A 66 -2.75 10.84 17.61
N SER A 67 -1.72 10.61 18.42
CA SER A 67 -0.93 11.69 19.03
C SER A 67 -0.29 12.62 17.99
N LEU A 68 0.17 12.08 16.86
CA LEU A 68 0.72 12.85 15.75
C LEU A 68 -0.29 13.76 15.06
N THR A 69 -1.58 13.41 15.07
CA THR A 69 -2.64 14.28 14.52
C THR A 69 -2.79 15.56 15.33
N GLY A 70 -2.56 15.45 16.63
CA GLY A 70 -2.81 16.51 17.61
C GLY A 70 -4.28 16.65 17.99
N LEU A 71 -5.15 15.72 17.55
CA LEU A 71 -6.55 15.63 17.96
C LEU A 71 -6.65 14.83 19.26
N LYS A 72 -7.48 15.30 20.19
CA LYS A 72 -7.73 14.62 21.47
C LYS A 72 -9.23 14.45 21.67
N ILE A 73 -9.60 13.39 22.37
CA ILE A 73 -10.98 13.20 22.82
C ILE A 73 -11.37 14.36 23.74
N GLY A 74 -12.53 14.96 23.53
CA GLY A 74 -13.01 16.15 24.21
C GLY A 74 -12.64 17.47 23.55
N ASP A 75 -11.76 17.48 22.56
CA ASP A 75 -11.44 18.72 21.84
C ASP A 75 -12.65 19.21 21.03
N LYS A 76 -12.82 20.53 21.00
CA LYS A 76 -13.81 21.21 20.17
C LYS A 76 -13.23 21.46 18.79
N ILE A 77 -13.85 20.89 17.77
CA ILE A 77 -13.39 20.97 16.39
C ILE A 77 -14.50 21.45 15.45
N LYS A 78 -14.13 22.12 14.37
CA LYS A 78 -15.05 22.47 13.28
C LYS A 78 -14.94 21.42 12.17
N ILE A 79 -16.09 20.96 11.68
CA ILE A 79 -16.15 20.02 10.55
C ILE A 79 -17.12 20.59 9.50
N PRO A 80 -16.64 20.79 8.27
CA PRO A 80 -15.24 20.78 7.82
C PRO A 80 -14.40 21.92 8.44
N GLY A 81 -13.09 21.69 8.64
CA GLY A 81 -12.28 22.73 9.27
C GLY A 81 -10.76 22.47 9.23
N ASP A 82 -10.04 23.50 9.68
CA ASP A 82 -8.57 23.52 9.63
C ASP A 82 -7.91 22.49 10.54
N GLN A 83 -8.57 22.10 11.64
CA GLN A 83 -8.05 21.09 12.56
C GLN A 83 -7.91 19.73 11.87
N ILE A 84 -8.93 19.32 11.09
CA ILE A 84 -8.91 18.07 10.32
C ILE A 84 -7.85 18.14 9.22
N SER A 85 -7.83 19.23 8.44
CA SER A 85 -6.82 19.45 7.40
C SER A 85 -5.42 19.52 7.99
N GLY A 86 -5.27 20.12 9.17
CA GLY A 86 -4.02 20.19 9.91
C GLY A 86 -3.54 18.82 10.38
N ALA A 87 -4.43 17.98 10.88
CA ALA A 87 -4.13 16.60 11.29
C ALA A 87 -3.62 15.77 10.10
N ILE A 88 -4.30 15.86 8.96
CA ILE A 88 -3.88 15.20 7.72
C ILE A 88 -2.47 15.67 7.33
N ARG A 89 -2.22 16.99 7.26
CA ARG A 89 -0.90 17.54 6.91
C ARG A 89 0.20 17.09 7.85
N LYS A 90 -0.06 16.99 9.18
CA LYS A 90 0.92 16.50 10.16
C LYS A 90 1.30 15.04 9.88
N LEU A 91 0.32 14.16 9.65
CA LEU A 91 0.55 12.75 9.33
C LEU A 91 1.37 12.59 8.03
N TRP A 92 1.04 13.35 6.99
CA TRP A 92 1.79 13.35 5.73
C TRP A 92 3.23 13.83 5.90
N LYS A 93 3.45 14.87 6.71
CA LYS A 93 4.80 15.43 6.97
C LYS A 93 5.74 14.40 7.58
N HIS A 94 5.24 13.51 8.42
CA HIS A 94 6.06 12.43 9.01
C HIS A 94 6.52 11.38 7.99
N GLY A 95 5.84 11.27 6.84
CA GLY A 95 6.25 10.39 5.75
C GLY A 95 6.11 8.89 6.04
N LEU A 96 5.52 8.51 7.18
CA LEU A 96 5.32 7.11 7.59
C LEU A 96 4.16 6.45 6.86
N VAL A 97 3.19 7.26 6.43
CA VAL A 97 1.97 6.82 5.74
C VAL A 97 1.94 7.29 4.28
N GLY A 98 1.34 6.49 3.43
CA GLY A 98 1.18 6.76 2.00
C GLY A 98 -0.15 7.41 1.67
N ASP A 99 -1.20 7.08 2.43
CA ASP A 99 -2.53 7.68 2.31
C ASP A 99 -3.13 7.94 3.69
N VAL A 100 -3.90 9.01 3.79
CA VAL A 100 -4.57 9.47 5.02
C VAL A 100 -5.96 9.94 4.68
N GLN A 101 -6.95 9.31 5.26
CA GLN A 101 -8.35 9.71 5.17
C GLN A 101 -8.92 9.85 6.58
N ILE A 102 -9.60 10.95 6.86
CA ILE A 102 -10.35 11.14 8.12
C ILE A 102 -11.84 11.14 7.76
N LEU A 103 -12.53 10.16 8.28
CA LEU A 103 -13.96 9.95 8.05
C LEU A 103 -14.73 10.27 9.35
N VAL A 104 -15.88 10.86 9.19
CA VAL A 104 -16.88 10.95 10.26
C VAL A 104 -17.63 9.62 10.24
N GLU A 105 -17.51 8.84 11.29
CA GLU A 105 -18.19 7.56 11.41
C GLU A 105 -19.60 7.74 11.96
N LYS A 106 -19.73 8.59 12.98
CA LYS A 106 -20.97 8.80 13.69
C LYS A 106 -21.01 10.19 14.29
N VAL A 107 -22.20 10.78 14.35
CA VAL A 107 -22.48 12.03 15.09
C VAL A 107 -23.57 11.75 16.10
N GLU A 108 -23.32 12.02 17.37
CA GLU A 108 -24.28 11.89 18.47
C GLU A 108 -24.45 13.23 19.20
N GLY A 109 -25.49 13.94 18.86
CA GLY A 109 -25.73 15.30 19.36
C GLY A 109 -24.59 16.24 18.96
N GLN A 110 -23.79 16.69 19.92
CA GLN A 110 -22.63 17.54 19.70
C GLN A 110 -21.31 16.75 19.64
N ASN A 111 -21.35 15.42 19.81
CA ASN A 111 -20.16 14.58 19.77
C ASN A 111 -19.97 13.95 18.38
N VAL A 112 -18.75 13.97 17.89
CA VAL A 112 -18.35 13.33 16.64
C VAL A 112 -17.34 12.22 16.89
N PHE A 113 -17.56 11.09 16.24
CA PHE A 113 -16.63 9.95 16.24
C PHE A 113 -15.89 9.91 14.90
N LEU A 114 -14.56 9.92 14.96
CA LEU A 114 -13.70 10.00 13.80
C LEU A 114 -12.99 8.69 13.58
N THR A 115 -13.00 8.23 12.32
CA THR A 115 -12.17 7.10 11.88
C THR A 115 -11.07 7.61 10.97
N ILE A 116 -9.81 7.43 11.41
CA ILE A 116 -8.62 7.79 10.65
C ILE A 116 -8.16 6.53 9.91
N LYS A 117 -8.39 6.49 8.60
CA LYS A 117 -7.89 5.45 7.72
C LYS A 117 -6.48 5.81 7.25
N LEU A 118 -5.53 4.94 7.55
CA LEU A 118 -4.13 5.12 7.18
C LEU A 118 -3.66 3.96 6.31
N ALA A 119 -2.90 4.27 5.26
CA ALA A 119 -2.14 3.26 4.52
C ALA A 119 -0.66 3.42 4.86
N GLU A 120 -0.07 2.43 5.50
CA GLU A 120 1.36 2.44 5.81
C GLU A 120 2.20 2.42 4.54
N ARG A 121 3.31 3.17 4.53
CA ARG A 121 4.30 3.03 3.47
C ARG A 121 5.08 1.74 3.63
N PRO A 122 5.24 0.96 2.57
CA PRO A 122 5.97 -0.29 2.64
C PRO A 122 7.46 -0.06 2.94
N ARG A 123 8.08 -1.06 3.59
CA ARG A 123 9.51 -1.05 3.91
C ARG A 123 10.27 -1.95 2.97
N LEU A 124 11.47 -1.52 2.60
CA LEU A 124 12.38 -2.30 1.76
C LEU A 124 12.90 -3.52 2.53
N THR A 125 12.49 -4.71 2.13
CA THR A 125 13.02 -5.97 2.69
C THR A 125 14.23 -6.46 1.93
N GLU A 126 14.18 -6.38 0.59
CA GLU A 126 15.24 -6.83 -0.27
C GLU A 126 15.24 -6.06 -1.59
N TYR A 127 16.36 -6.10 -2.30
CA TYR A 127 16.43 -5.62 -3.68
C TYR A 127 17.36 -6.52 -4.49
N TYR A 128 17.06 -6.67 -5.76
CA TYR A 128 17.84 -7.49 -6.68
C TYR A 128 17.82 -6.90 -8.09
N PHE A 129 18.82 -7.30 -8.87
CA PHE A 129 19.01 -6.82 -10.22
C PHE A 129 18.78 -7.94 -11.23
N VAL A 130 18.17 -7.60 -12.35
CA VAL A 130 17.92 -8.47 -13.49
C VAL A 130 18.59 -7.86 -14.72
N GLY A 131 19.12 -8.71 -15.61
CA GLY A 131 19.74 -8.25 -16.87
C GLY A 131 21.23 -7.89 -16.79
N ILE A 132 21.86 -8.02 -15.61
CA ILE A 132 23.29 -7.72 -15.43
C ILE A 132 24.06 -8.83 -14.69
N SER A 133 25.36 -8.93 -14.95
CA SER A 133 26.26 -9.91 -14.31
C SER A 133 26.45 -9.62 -12.80
N LYS A 134 26.78 -10.66 -12.02
CA LYS A 134 27.03 -10.55 -10.57
C LYS A 134 28.08 -9.48 -10.21
N SER A 135 29.16 -9.38 -10.98
CA SER A 135 30.22 -8.38 -10.77
C SER A 135 29.68 -6.95 -10.89
N ARG A 136 28.81 -6.68 -11.88
CA ARG A 136 28.18 -5.36 -12.04
C ARG A 136 27.17 -5.08 -10.95
N GLN A 137 26.47 -6.12 -10.44
CA GLN A 137 25.56 -5.97 -9.31
C GLN A 137 26.29 -5.51 -8.04
N SER A 138 27.47 -6.07 -7.74
CA SER A 138 28.27 -5.68 -6.57
C SER A 138 28.67 -4.20 -6.62
N SER A 139 29.19 -3.73 -7.76
CA SER A 139 29.51 -2.31 -7.95
C SER A 139 28.30 -1.39 -7.78
N LEU A 140 27.12 -1.81 -8.28
CA LEU A 140 25.88 -1.00 -8.13
C LEU A 140 25.36 -0.97 -6.69
N LYS A 141 25.54 -2.04 -5.93
CA LYS A 141 25.13 -2.07 -4.51
C LYS A 141 25.84 -1.01 -3.69
N GLU A 142 27.11 -0.79 -3.97
CA GLU A 142 27.92 0.26 -3.31
C GLU A 142 27.43 1.67 -3.69
N ASP A 143 27.11 1.89 -4.99
CA ASP A 143 26.64 3.17 -5.50
C ASP A 143 25.25 3.55 -4.96
N LEU A 144 24.35 2.56 -4.82
CA LEU A 144 22.94 2.79 -4.51
C LEU A 144 22.66 3.07 -3.03
N LYS A 145 23.48 2.57 -2.12
CA LYS A 145 23.32 2.72 -0.66
C LYS A 145 21.88 2.45 -0.17
N LEU A 146 21.21 1.45 -0.79
CA LEU A 146 19.88 1.03 -0.37
C LEU A 146 19.96 0.26 0.95
N ILE A 147 19.27 0.76 1.96
CA ILE A 147 19.26 0.18 3.30
C ILE A 147 17.95 -0.58 3.51
N LYS A 148 18.05 -1.86 3.89
CA LYS A 148 16.88 -2.67 4.27
C LYS A 148 16.17 -2.04 5.46
N GLY A 149 14.84 -2.17 5.50
CA GLY A 149 13.99 -1.55 6.54
C GLY A 149 13.62 -0.09 6.28
N LYS A 150 14.25 0.58 5.31
CA LYS A 150 13.90 1.95 4.95
C LYS A 150 12.55 1.99 4.24
N ILE A 151 11.77 3.05 4.51
CA ILE A 151 10.49 3.29 3.83
C ILE A 151 10.74 3.53 2.35
N VAL A 152 9.96 2.82 1.52
CA VAL A 152 10.01 2.98 0.07
C VAL A 152 8.99 4.02 -0.35
N ASN A 153 9.46 5.02 -1.09
CA ASN A 153 8.64 6.05 -1.68
C ASN A 153 9.06 6.29 -3.15
N ASP A 154 8.25 7.02 -3.88
CA ASP A 154 8.52 7.30 -5.31
C ASP A 154 9.86 8.00 -5.53
N ALA A 155 10.29 8.85 -4.58
CA ALA A 155 11.57 9.51 -4.65
C ALA A 155 12.74 8.50 -4.59
N MET A 156 12.65 7.49 -3.71
CA MET A 156 13.65 6.41 -3.64
C MET A 156 13.71 5.62 -4.94
N ILE A 157 12.57 5.29 -5.54
CA ILE A 157 12.50 4.54 -6.79
C ILE A 157 13.17 5.34 -7.91
N ARG A 158 12.76 6.60 -8.11
CA ARG A 158 13.35 7.50 -9.12
C ARG A 158 14.85 7.71 -8.92
N ASN A 159 15.29 7.92 -7.67
CA ASN A 159 16.71 8.09 -7.36
C ASN A 159 17.50 6.81 -7.67
N THR A 160 16.92 5.64 -7.42
CA THR A 160 17.51 4.35 -7.77
C THR A 160 17.69 4.25 -9.30
N GLU A 161 16.65 4.54 -10.09
CA GLU A 161 16.72 4.54 -11.56
C GLU A 161 17.79 5.49 -12.08
N ILE A 162 17.80 6.73 -11.59
CA ILE A 162 18.77 7.77 -11.98
C ILE A 162 20.20 7.33 -11.65
N THR A 163 20.42 6.79 -10.44
CA THR A 163 21.76 6.36 -9.99
C THR A 163 22.28 5.20 -10.82
N VAL A 164 21.43 4.19 -11.06
CA VAL A 164 21.78 3.04 -11.91
C VAL A 164 22.10 3.51 -13.33
N LYS A 165 21.25 4.34 -13.92
CA LYS A 165 21.46 4.90 -15.24
C LYS A 165 22.78 5.67 -15.32
N LYS A 166 23.05 6.54 -14.35
CA LYS A 166 24.29 7.32 -14.27
C LYS A 166 25.54 6.43 -14.17
N SER A 167 25.48 5.35 -13.39
CA SER A 167 26.58 4.39 -13.26
C SER A 167 26.87 3.69 -14.58
N PHE A 168 25.86 3.27 -15.34
CA PHE A 168 26.04 2.64 -16.65
C PHE A 168 26.46 3.63 -17.73
N THR A 169 25.94 4.85 -17.73
CA THR A 169 26.35 5.92 -18.64
C THR A 169 27.84 6.23 -18.49
N LYS A 170 28.37 6.32 -17.26
CA LYS A 170 29.80 6.50 -16.98
C LYS A 170 30.65 5.33 -17.52
N LYS A 171 30.10 4.13 -17.60
CA LYS A 171 30.75 2.93 -18.15
C LYS A 171 30.59 2.80 -19.69
N GLY A 172 30.02 3.82 -20.36
CA GLY A 172 29.85 3.90 -21.81
C GLY A 172 28.57 3.25 -22.35
N PHE A 173 27.62 2.84 -21.48
CA PHE A 173 26.31 2.31 -21.89
C PHE A 173 25.29 3.45 -21.94
N LEU A 174 25.28 4.23 -23.00
CA LEU A 174 24.45 5.43 -23.13
C LEU A 174 22.95 5.12 -23.29
N ASN A 175 22.63 4.03 -23.99
CA ASN A 175 21.25 3.64 -24.32
C ASN A 175 20.68 2.58 -23.37
N THR A 176 21.01 2.67 -22.08
CA THR A 176 20.50 1.73 -21.06
C THR A 176 19.08 2.12 -20.66
N THR A 177 18.15 1.15 -20.69
CA THR A 177 16.81 1.27 -20.13
C THR A 177 16.78 0.64 -18.76
N ILE A 178 16.25 1.36 -17.77
CA ILE A 178 16.15 0.90 -16.40
C ILE A 178 14.71 1.02 -15.96
N LYS A 179 14.19 -0.04 -15.35
CA LYS A 179 12.85 -0.06 -14.75
C LYS A 179 12.97 -0.62 -13.34
N VAL A 180 12.47 0.14 -12.38
CA VAL A 180 12.37 -0.32 -10.99
C VAL A 180 10.91 -0.65 -10.69
N SER A 181 10.66 -1.89 -10.30
CA SER A 181 9.33 -2.37 -9.91
C SER A 181 9.32 -2.81 -8.45
N GLN A 182 8.16 -2.68 -7.84
CA GLN A 182 7.90 -3.09 -6.46
C GLN A 182 7.18 -4.44 -6.48
N GLU A 183 7.68 -5.40 -5.74
CA GLU A 183 7.07 -6.70 -5.54
C GLU A 183 6.74 -6.86 -4.05
N LEU A 184 5.52 -7.31 -3.74
CA LEU A 184 5.13 -7.56 -2.36
C LEU A 184 5.97 -8.71 -1.77
N ASP A 185 6.50 -8.50 -0.58
CA ASP A 185 7.15 -9.56 0.16
C ASP A 185 6.11 -10.35 0.95
N THR A 186 5.78 -11.55 0.47
CA THR A 186 4.78 -12.43 1.10
C THR A 186 5.21 -12.95 2.47
N LEU A 187 6.51 -12.94 2.76
CA LEU A 187 7.08 -13.42 4.03
C LEU A 187 7.06 -12.34 5.12
N ASN A 188 7.21 -11.08 4.73
CA ASN A 188 7.27 -9.95 5.65
C ASN A 188 6.09 -9.00 5.40
N ARG A 189 5.14 -8.96 6.33
CA ARG A 189 3.97 -8.06 6.24
C ARG A 189 4.41 -6.60 6.13
N GLY A 190 3.86 -5.89 5.15
CA GLY A 190 4.22 -4.49 4.89
C GLY A 190 5.60 -4.29 4.28
N GLY A 191 6.28 -5.38 3.90
CA GLY A 191 7.55 -5.38 3.20
C GLY A 191 7.39 -5.43 1.69
N ILE A 192 8.32 -4.82 0.98
CA ILE A 192 8.44 -4.96 -0.47
C ILE A 192 9.88 -5.26 -0.86
N LYS A 193 10.01 -5.97 -1.99
CA LYS A 193 11.26 -6.19 -2.71
C LYS A 193 11.32 -5.24 -3.88
N LEU A 194 12.47 -4.60 -4.10
CA LEU A 194 12.71 -3.81 -5.30
C LEU A 194 13.41 -4.67 -6.34
N ARG A 195 12.75 -4.86 -7.47
CA ARG A 195 13.30 -5.48 -8.65
C ARG A 195 13.80 -4.38 -9.59
N VAL A 196 15.09 -4.42 -9.92
CA VAL A 196 15.74 -3.46 -10.80
C VAL A 196 16.09 -4.16 -12.11
N ASP A 197 15.25 -3.97 -13.12
CA ASP A 197 15.48 -4.49 -14.47
C ASP A 197 16.38 -3.52 -15.23
N VAL A 198 17.50 -4.05 -15.74
CA VAL A 198 18.51 -3.29 -16.48
C VAL A 198 18.67 -3.91 -17.87
N ASP A 199 18.21 -3.18 -18.87
CA ASP A 199 18.41 -3.55 -20.28
C ASP A 199 19.62 -2.79 -20.83
N LEU A 200 20.75 -3.50 -20.96
CA LEU A 200 21.99 -2.96 -21.48
C LEU A 200 22.01 -3.09 -23.00
N LYS A 201 21.77 -2.02 -23.72
CA LYS A 201 22.01 -1.96 -25.15
C LYS A 201 23.52 -1.87 -25.43
N PRO A 202 23.98 -2.36 -26.60
CA PRO A 202 25.41 -2.35 -26.94
C PRO A 202 25.97 -0.93 -26.82
N LYS A 203 27.24 -0.84 -26.40
CA LYS A 203 27.97 0.42 -26.34
C LYS A 203 27.93 1.08 -27.72
N CYS A 204 27.68 2.38 -27.76
CA CYS A 204 27.67 3.14 -28.99
C CYS A 204 29.06 3.01 -29.69
N ALA A 205 29.08 2.45 -30.89
CA ALA A 205 30.32 2.10 -31.62
C ALA A 205 31.02 3.32 -32.26
N LEU A 206 30.81 4.54 -31.71
CA LEU A 206 31.48 5.76 -32.18
C LEU A 206 33.04 5.66 -32.15
N MET A 207 33.61 4.76 -31.35
CA MET A 207 35.06 4.56 -31.34
C MET A 207 35.62 3.79 -32.55
N LYS A 208 34.79 3.04 -33.26
CA LYS A 208 35.27 2.34 -34.48
C LYS A 208 35.41 3.25 -35.70
N PHE A 209 34.69 4.36 -35.73
CA PHE A 209 34.72 5.26 -36.87
C PHE A 209 35.96 6.16 -36.86
N PHE A 210 36.49 6.53 -35.72
CA PHE A 210 37.73 7.33 -35.64
C PHE A 210 38.99 6.56 -36.02
N LEU A 211 39.04 5.24 -35.80
CA LEU A 211 40.18 4.42 -36.18
C LEU A 211 40.25 4.12 -37.69
N TRP A 212 39.14 4.27 -38.40
CA TRP A 212 39.11 4.01 -39.84
C TRP A 212 39.46 5.24 -40.68
N VAL A 213 39.29 6.44 -40.15
CA VAL A 213 39.64 7.71 -40.84
C VAL A 213 41.12 8.08 -40.71
N THR A 214 41.90 7.44 -39.82
CA THR A 214 43.32 7.77 -39.62
C THR A 214 44.27 6.84 -40.40
N ILE A 215 43.74 5.92 -41.23
CA ILE A 215 44.58 4.95 -42.03
C ILE A 215 44.33 5.13 -43.56
N VAL A 216 43.91 6.28 -44.00
CA VAL A 216 43.88 6.63 -45.44
C VAL A 216 44.84 7.79 -45.70
#